data_3ceb5336ef3055d284e0867b5840d22a
#
_entry.id   3ceb5336ef3055d284e0867b5840d22a
#
_cell.length_a   1.000
_cell.length_b   1.000
_cell.length_c   1.000
_cell.angle_alpha   90.00
_cell.angle_beta   90.00
_cell.angle_gamma   90.00
#
_symmetry.space_group_name_H-M   'P 1'
#
loop_
_entity.id
_entity.type
_entity.pdbx_description
1 polymer ?
#
loop_
_entity_poly.entity_id
_entity_poly.type
_entity_poly.pdbx_seq_one_letter_code
_entity_poly.pdbx_strand_id
1 'polypeptide(L)'
;KYAVIVNEFGEQGIDNDLVVDADEEVFEMNNGCICCTVRGDLIRILSGLMKRADKLDAIIVETTGLADPAPVAQTFFVDQDVANKTKLDAIVTVADAVHLSSQIEDHHEAEEQIAFGDVILLNKIDLVKDENIDVVTKRIRKINPFAKIIKTTKCGAPLKEILNLDAFSLKRILEVEPDFLESDHDHEHDDDVTSLSFVSDKPLDMEKFQNWFGKLLQTKGQDIMRTKGILDFKGENDRYVFQGVHMLMDASPMGKWPENKERSSRLVFIGRNLETMNLKEGFEACKSE
;
A
#
# COMPACT_ATOMS: atom_id res chain seq x y z
N LYS A 1 13.30 2.82 20.49
CA LYS A 1 12.59 4.05 20.88
C LYS A 1 11.76 4.52 19.69
N TYR A 2 10.45 4.69 19.88
CA TYR A 2 9.51 5.06 18.83
C TYR A 2 9.02 6.49 19.06
N ALA A 3 8.76 7.25 17.97
CA ALA A 3 7.93 8.43 18.00
C ALA A 3 6.56 8.06 17.41
N VAL A 4 5.50 8.53 18.02
CA VAL A 4 4.13 8.31 17.56
C VAL A 4 3.53 9.64 17.16
N ILE A 5 3.03 9.74 15.94
CA ILE A 5 2.31 10.90 15.41
C ILE A 5 0.86 10.49 15.28
N VAL A 6 -0.02 11.12 16.03
CA VAL A 6 -1.46 10.87 16.02
C VAL A 6 -2.16 12.03 15.31
N ASN A 7 -3.04 11.70 14.38
CA ASN A 7 -3.90 12.66 13.70
C ASN A 7 -5.34 12.42 14.13
N GLU A 8 -5.88 13.27 14.98
CA GLU A 8 -7.22 13.15 15.52
C GLU A 8 -8.17 14.26 15.04
N PHE A 9 -9.44 13.86 14.75
CA PHE A 9 -10.52 14.80 14.49
C PHE A 9 -11.20 15.17 15.81
N GLY A 10 -10.90 16.34 16.38
CA GLY A 10 -11.59 16.83 17.58
C GLY A 10 -10.89 18.02 18.26
N GLU A 11 -11.64 18.78 19.05
CA GLU A 11 -11.12 19.97 19.74
C GLU A 11 -10.32 19.67 21.02
N GLN A 12 -10.28 18.41 21.47
CA GLN A 12 -9.52 17.98 22.66
C GLN A 12 -8.96 16.57 22.43
N GLY A 13 -7.63 16.47 22.34
CA GLY A 13 -6.91 15.19 22.32
C GLY A 13 -7.09 14.44 23.63
N ILE A 14 -7.87 13.36 23.59
CA ILE A 14 -8.05 12.45 24.72
C ILE A 14 -6.92 11.41 24.78
N ASP A 15 -6.19 11.24 23.67
CA ASP A 15 -5.22 10.15 23.53
C ASP A 15 -3.94 10.34 24.34
N ASN A 16 -3.56 11.60 24.68
CA ASN A 16 -2.42 11.86 25.56
C ASN A 16 -2.59 11.27 26.97
N ASP A 17 -3.85 11.16 27.44
CA ASP A 17 -4.14 10.60 28.77
C ASP A 17 -4.16 9.06 28.78
N LEU A 18 -4.16 8.43 27.59
CA LEU A 18 -4.20 6.98 27.42
C LEU A 18 -2.82 6.35 27.22
N VAL A 19 -1.81 7.14 26.88
CA VAL A 19 -0.42 6.66 26.75
C VAL A 19 0.21 6.60 28.13
N VAL A 20 0.08 5.46 28.79
CA VAL A 20 0.64 5.21 30.12
C VAL A 20 2.01 4.56 29.96
N ASP A 21 3.03 5.28 30.43
CA ASP A 21 4.35 4.72 30.75
C ASP A 21 5.21 4.30 29.55
N ALA A 22 5.65 5.28 28.75
CA ALA A 22 6.67 4.95 27.77
C ALA A 22 7.68 6.08 27.60
N ASP A 23 8.93 5.71 27.35
CA ASP A 23 9.96 6.55 26.73
C ASP A 23 9.56 7.04 25.31
N GLU A 24 8.27 7.21 25.05
CA GLU A 24 7.65 7.55 23.77
C GLU A 24 7.29 9.02 23.73
N GLU A 25 7.61 9.70 22.65
CA GLU A 25 7.20 11.07 22.41
C GLU A 25 5.97 11.04 21.49
N VAL A 26 4.80 11.44 22.01
CA VAL A 26 3.55 11.57 21.24
C VAL A 26 3.45 12.99 20.69
N PHE A 27 3.16 13.12 19.40
CA PHE A 27 2.96 14.38 18.72
C PHE A 27 1.56 14.42 18.14
N GLU A 28 0.77 15.38 18.57
CA GLU A 28 -0.56 15.63 18.01
C GLU A 28 -0.49 16.59 16.80
N MET A 29 -1.26 16.30 15.78
CA MET A 29 -1.46 17.22 14.65
C MET A 29 -2.75 18.03 14.88
N ASN A 30 -2.64 19.35 14.90
CA ASN A 30 -3.79 20.24 15.03
C ASN A 30 -4.63 20.26 13.74
N ASN A 31 -5.95 20.17 13.93
CA ASN A 31 -6.97 20.05 12.90
C ASN A 31 -6.95 21.18 11.86
N GLY A 32 -6.81 20.77 10.61
CA GLY A 32 -7.10 21.58 9.44
C GLY A 32 -7.56 20.69 8.28
N CYS A 33 -8.26 21.22 7.29
CA CYS A 33 -8.76 20.47 6.12
C CYS A 33 -7.76 19.45 5.58
N ILE A 34 -8.25 18.22 5.43
CA ILE A 34 -7.52 16.97 5.22
C ILE A 34 -6.49 16.95 4.07
N CYS A 35 -6.63 17.78 3.04
CA CYS A 35 -5.82 17.60 1.83
C CYS A 35 -4.52 18.43 1.75
N CYS A 36 -4.43 19.61 2.32
CA CYS A 36 -3.23 20.45 2.18
C CYS A 36 -2.53 20.75 3.53
N THR A 37 -3.30 20.90 4.60
CA THR A 37 -2.79 21.30 5.91
C THR A 37 -2.13 20.13 6.64
N VAL A 38 -2.72 18.94 6.56
CA VAL A 38 -2.18 17.71 7.20
C VAL A 38 -0.80 17.38 6.66
N ARG A 39 -0.58 17.47 5.34
CA ARG A 39 0.72 17.22 4.74
C ARG A 39 1.79 18.21 5.21
N GLY A 40 1.44 19.50 5.28
CA GLY A 40 2.38 20.53 5.77
C GLY A 40 2.75 20.37 7.24
N ASP A 41 1.78 20.02 8.07
CA ASP A 41 1.99 19.77 9.49
C ASP A 41 2.80 18.48 9.72
N LEU A 42 2.50 17.42 8.99
CA LEU A 42 3.28 16.17 9.04
C LEU A 42 4.74 16.42 8.65
N ILE A 43 5.02 17.14 7.55
CA ILE A 43 6.38 17.49 7.13
C ILE A 43 7.08 18.29 8.24
N ARG A 44 6.41 19.26 8.85
CA ARG A 44 6.98 20.06 9.95
C ARG A 44 7.35 19.22 11.16
N ILE A 45 6.46 18.30 11.59
CA ILE A 45 6.72 17.38 12.70
C ILE A 45 7.87 16.44 12.35
N LEU A 46 7.84 15.81 11.16
CA LEU A 46 8.91 14.93 10.69
C LEU A 46 10.24 15.66 10.64
N SER A 47 10.30 16.89 10.09
CA SER A 47 11.52 17.69 10.07
C SER A 47 12.05 18.01 11.47
N GLY A 48 11.17 18.20 12.45
CA GLY A 48 11.52 18.34 13.87
C GLY A 48 12.13 17.07 14.43
N LEU A 49 11.52 15.91 14.16
CA LEU A 49 11.99 14.59 14.57
C LEU A 49 13.33 14.23 13.95
N MET A 50 13.54 14.59 12.68
CA MET A 50 14.79 14.31 11.95
C MET A 50 16.04 14.99 12.57
N LYS A 51 15.86 16.01 13.40
CA LYS A 51 16.96 16.59 14.19
C LYS A 51 17.47 15.64 15.28
N ARG A 52 16.69 14.60 15.59
CA ARG A 52 16.95 13.61 16.64
C ARG A 52 16.85 12.17 16.11
N ALA A 53 16.96 11.99 14.79
CA ALA A 53 16.79 10.70 14.13
C ALA A 53 17.71 9.60 14.68
N ASP A 54 18.92 9.98 15.13
CA ASP A 54 19.89 9.09 15.80
C ASP A 54 19.40 8.47 17.12
N LYS A 55 18.31 8.99 17.67
CA LYS A 55 17.71 8.52 18.93
C LYS A 55 16.43 7.71 18.73
N LEU A 56 15.98 7.59 17.51
CA LEU A 56 14.71 6.92 17.16
C LEU A 56 14.96 5.68 16.33
N ASP A 57 14.31 4.60 16.70
CA ASP A 57 14.30 3.34 15.94
C ASP A 57 13.27 3.38 14.82
N ALA A 58 12.10 3.99 15.09
CA ALA A 58 11.04 4.18 14.09
C ALA A 58 10.07 5.30 14.47
N ILE A 59 9.27 5.71 13.49
CA ILE A 59 8.13 6.64 13.63
C ILE A 59 6.88 5.88 13.24
N ILE A 60 5.87 5.94 14.09
CA ILE A 60 4.53 5.40 13.80
C ILE A 60 3.62 6.60 13.55
N VAL A 61 2.92 6.59 12.42
CA VAL A 61 1.94 7.62 12.07
C VAL A 61 0.56 6.97 12.09
N GLU A 62 -0.29 7.39 13.00
CA GLU A 62 -1.68 6.99 13.05
C GLU A 62 -2.54 8.00 12.30
N THR A 63 -3.35 7.53 11.37
CA THR A 63 -4.37 8.32 10.68
C THR A 63 -5.74 8.03 11.27
N THR A 64 -6.66 8.98 11.15
CA THR A 64 -8.06 8.76 11.57
C THR A 64 -8.71 7.66 10.73
N GLY A 65 -9.76 7.03 11.28
CA GLY A 65 -10.47 5.94 10.62
C GLY A 65 -11.16 6.29 9.30
N LEU A 66 -11.30 7.60 8.98
CA LEU A 66 -11.89 8.10 7.73
C LEU A 66 -10.86 8.81 6.84
N ALA A 67 -9.57 8.65 7.10
CA ALA A 67 -8.53 9.31 6.32
C ALA A 67 -8.07 8.44 5.15
N ASP A 68 -7.92 9.06 3.98
CA ASP A 68 -7.15 8.50 2.87
C ASP A 68 -5.67 8.41 3.28
N PRO A 69 -5.05 7.22 3.29
CA PRO A 69 -3.65 7.06 3.66
C PRO A 69 -2.67 7.58 2.62
N ALA A 70 -3.11 7.81 1.38
CA ALA A 70 -2.25 8.19 0.26
C ALA A 70 -1.46 9.48 0.47
N PRO A 71 -2.04 10.61 0.94
CA PRO A 71 -1.29 11.84 1.19
C PRO A 71 -0.18 11.67 2.23
N VAL A 72 -0.43 10.86 3.26
CA VAL A 72 0.56 10.53 4.29
C VAL A 72 1.69 9.71 3.68
N ALA A 73 1.37 8.63 2.99
CA ALA A 73 2.36 7.78 2.34
C ALA A 73 3.21 8.56 1.31
N GLN A 74 2.58 9.39 0.49
CA GLN A 74 3.27 10.23 -0.50
C GLN A 74 4.29 11.19 0.10
N THR A 75 4.06 11.68 1.33
CA THR A 75 4.98 12.60 2.01
C THR A 75 6.39 12.01 2.14
N PHE A 76 6.48 10.70 2.38
CA PHE A 76 7.76 9.99 2.52
C PHE A 76 8.53 9.82 1.21
N PHE A 77 7.89 10.05 0.06
CA PHE A 77 8.53 9.94 -1.25
C PHE A 77 8.82 11.30 -1.89
N VAL A 78 7.96 12.29 -1.66
CA VAL A 78 8.00 13.57 -2.38
C VAL A 78 8.87 14.61 -1.67
N ASP A 79 8.86 14.63 -0.35
CA ASP A 79 9.69 15.56 0.41
C ASP A 79 11.12 15.03 0.52
N GLN A 80 12.07 15.73 -0.09
CA GLN A 80 13.47 15.28 -0.15
C GLN A 80 14.14 15.17 1.22
N ASP A 81 13.84 16.08 2.14
CA ASP A 81 14.43 16.05 3.49
C ASP A 81 13.92 14.85 4.29
N VAL A 82 12.65 14.51 4.13
CA VAL A 82 12.03 13.31 4.73
C VAL A 82 12.54 12.06 4.05
N ALA A 83 12.50 11.97 2.73
CA ALA A 83 12.89 10.79 1.94
C ALA A 83 14.36 10.39 2.15
N ASN A 84 15.26 11.39 2.37
CA ASN A 84 16.67 11.12 2.61
C ASN A 84 16.97 10.54 4.01
N LYS A 85 16.06 10.69 4.96
CA LYS A 85 16.29 10.33 6.37
C LYS A 85 15.35 9.27 6.90
N THR A 86 14.29 9.01 6.19
CA THR A 86 13.26 8.03 6.56
C THR A 86 12.98 7.09 5.40
N LYS A 87 12.36 5.98 5.72
CA LYS A 87 11.88 5.00 4.77
C LYS A 87 10.50 4.54 5.21
N LEU A 88 9.55 4.54 4.31
CA LEU A 88 8.25 3.94 4.58
C LEU A 88 8.42 2.42 4.69
N ASP A 89 8.18 1.88 5.89
CA ASP A 89 8.32 0.46 6.17
C ASP A 89 7.11 -0.33 5.67
N ALA A 90 5.93 0.03 6.12
CA ALA A 90 4.67 -0.60 5.74
C ALA A 90 3.47 0.29 6.09
N ILE A 91 2.36 0.05 5.41
CA ILE A 91 1.03 0.53 5.79
C ILE A 91 0.29 -0.62 6.47
N VAL A 92 -0.09 -0.42 7.74
CA VAL A 92 -0.84 -1.38 8.53
C VAL A 92 -2.27 -0.88 8.69
N THR A 93 -3.24 -1.62 8.14
CA THR A 93 -4.66 -1.30 8.26
C THR A 93 -5.29 -2.14 9.35
N VAL A 94 -6.02 -1.50 10.26
CA VAL A 94 -6.84 -2.20 11.27
C VAL A 94 -8.27 -2.25 10.78
N ALA A 95 -8.76 -3.45 10.49
CA ALA A 95 -10.10 -3.70 9.95
C ALA A 95 -10.98 -4.40 11.00
N ASP A 96 -12.19 -3.90 11.21
CA ASP A 96 -13.18 -4.50 12.11
C ASP A 96 -13.92 -5.64 11.40
N ALA A 97 -13.69 -6.88 11.82
CA ALA A 97 -14.31 -8.06 11.22
C ALA A 97 -15.86 -8.06 11.31
N VAL A 98 -16.43 -7.32 12.26
CA VAL A 98 -17.89 -7.22 12.43
C VAL A 98 -18.50 -6.26 11.41
N HIS A 99 -17.86 -5.11 11.18
CA HIS A 99 -18.46 -4.00 10.44
C HIS A 99 -17.84 -3.73 9.06
N LEU A 100 -16.70 -4.34 8.73
CA LEU A 100 -15.97 -4.01 7.50
C LEU A 100 -16.85 -4.11 6.24
N SER A 101 -17.69 -5.15 6.15
CA SER A 101 -18.53 -5.33 4.95
C SER A 101 -19.50 -4.18 4.73
N SER A 102 -20.14 -3.68 5.80
CA SER A 102 -21.02 -2.51 5.70
C SER A 102 -20.24 -1.21 5.52
N GLN A 103 -19.07 -1.09 6.16
CA GLN A 103 -18.22 0.09 6.00
C GLN A 103 -17.74 0.28 4.56
N ILE A 104 -17.39 -0.81 3.87
CA ILE A 104 -17.01 -0.77 2.45
C ILE A 104 -18.18 -0.32 1.58
N GLU A 105 -19.43 -0.69 1.90
CA GLU A 105 -20.61 -0.26 1.15
C GLU A 105 -20.98 1.22 1.38
N ASP A 106 -20.70 1.73 2.58
CA ASP A 106 -21.10 3.06 3.00
C ASP A 106 -19.99 4.12 2.82
N HIS A 107 -18.71 3.72 2.76
CA HIS A 107 -17.56 4.62 2.85
C HIS A 107 -16.43 4.20 1.92
N HIS A 108 -16.14 5.03 0.93
CA HIS A 108 -15.01 4.82 -0.02
C HIS A 108 -13.65 4.77 0.68
N GLU A 109 -13.48 5.47 1.79
CA GLU A 109 -12.24 5.48 2.57
C GLU A 109 -11.91 4.11 3.15
N ALA A 110 -12.92 3.29 3.47
CA ALA A 110 -12.70 1.93 3.96
C ALA A 110 -12.06 1.04 2.88
N GLU A 111 -12.51 1.16 1.63
CA GLU A 111 -11.89 0.47 0.49
C GLU A 111 -10.47 0.95 0.25
N GLU A 112 -10.23 2.27 0.29
CA GLU A 112 -8.90 2.86 0.11
C GLU A 112 -7.93 2.34 1.16
N GLN A 113 -8.32 2.32 2.43
CA GLN A 113 -7.49 1.81 3.52
C GLN A 113 -7.13 0.34 3.32
N ILE A 114 -8.05 -0.48 2.82
CA ILE A 114 -7.76 -1.87 2.46
C ILE A 114 -6.82 -1.93 1.25
N ALA A 115 -7.05 -1.11 0.23
CA ALA A 115 -6.24 -1.09 -0.99
C ALA A 115 -4.77 -0.72 -0.71
N PHE A 116 -4.54 0.23 0.20
CA PHE A 116 -3.20 0.67 0.57
C PHE A 116 -2.48 -0.24 1.58
N GLY A 117 -3.21 -1.05 2.35
CA GLY A 117 -2.63 -1.89 3.40
C GLY A 117 -1.63 -2.91 2.88
N ASP A 118 -0.42 -2.95 3.44
CA ASP A 118 0.53 -4.06 3.27
C ASP A 118 0.21 -5.20 4.22
N VAL A 119 -0.23 -4.83 5.43
CA VAL A 119 -0.73 -5.75 6.44
C VAL A 119 -2.11 -5.29 6.88
N ILE A 120 -3.06 -6.21 6.93
CA ILE A 120 -4.40 -5.97 7.44
C ILE A 120 -4.58 -6.77 8.71
N LEU A 121 -4.72 -6.08 9.84
CA LEU A 121 -5.12 -6.67 11.10
C LEU A 121 -6.65 -6.82 11.08
N LEU A 122 -7.14 -7.99 10.70
CA LEU A 122 -8.55 -8.30 10.78
C LEU A 122 -8.91 -8.56 12.24
N ASN A 123 -9.37 -7.50 12.91
CA ASN A 123 -9.55 -7.47 14.35
C ASN A 123 -10.99 -7.82 14.77
N LYS A 124 -11.18 -8.08 16.06
CA LYS A 124 -12.46 -8.47 16.68
C LYS A 124 -13.01 -9.80 16.14
N ILE A 125 -12.13 -10.72 15.74
CA ILE A 125 -12.55 -12.03 15.24
C ILE A 125 -13.29 -12.86 16.29
N ASP A 126 -13.09 -12.57 17.57
CA ASP A 126 -13.81 -13.17 18.71
C ASP A 126 -15.30 -12.81 18.75
N LEU A 127 -15.72 -11.78 18.03
CA LEU A 127 -17.12 -11.34 17.94
C LEU A 127 -17.84 -11.86 16.68
N VAL A 128 -17.16 -12.61 15.83
CA VAL A 128 -17.69 -13.06 14.52
C VAL A 128 -17.58 -14.57 14.39
N LYS A 129 -18.53 -15.18 13.69
CA LYS A 129 -18.46 -16.60 13.35
C LYS A 129 -17.43 -16.84 12.23
N ASP A 130 -16.79 -18.01 12.22
CA ASP A 130 -15.78 -18.38 11.23
C ASP A 130 -16.24 -18.21 9.79
N GLU A 131 -17.48 -18.56 9.48
CA GLU A 131 -18.08 -18.40 8.15
C GLU A 131 -18.07 -16.94 7.67
N ASN A 132 -18.35 -16.00 8.57
CA ASN A 132 -18.32 -14.56 8.26
C ASN A 132 -16.88 -14.04 8.12
N ILE A 133 -15.94 -14.58 8.89
CA ILE A 133 -14.51 -14.23 8.75
C ILE A 133 -14.01 -14.59 7.35
N ASP A 134 -14.43 -15.72 6.81
CA ASP A 134 -14.06 -16.14 5.46
C ASP A 134 -14.68 -15.23 4.38
N VAL A 135 -15.92 -14.79 4.56
CA VAL A 135 -16.57 -13.83 3.65
C VAL A 135 -15.80 -12.50 3.64
N VAL A 136 -15.50 -11.95 4.82
CA VAL A 136 -14.74 -10.69 4.96
C VAL A 136 -13.34 -10.85 4.38
N THR A 137 -12.68 -11.97 4.64
CA THR A 137 -11.34 -12.26 4.10
C THR A 137 -11.35 -12.30 2.57
N LYS A 138 -12.36 -12.92 1.95
CA LYS A 138 -12.51 -12.95 0.49
C LYS A 138 -12.74 -11.54 -0.07
N ARG A 139 -13.54 -10.72 0.59
CA ARG A 139 -13.78 -9.33 0.17
C ARG A 139 -12.49 -8.51 0.23
N ILE A 140 -11.72 -8.61 1.30
CA ILE A 140 -10.39 -7.98 1.40
C ILE A 140 -9.49 -8.42 0.23
N ARG A 141 -9.45 -9.73 -0.07
CA ARG A 141 -8.62 -10.27 -1.16
C ARG A 141 -9.03 -9.77 -2.54
N LYS A 142 -10.32 -9.51 -2.75
CA LYS A 142 -10.84 -8.95 -3.99
C LYS A 142 -10.34 -7.53 -4.22
N ILE A 143 -10.28 -6.71 -3.16
CA ILE A 143 -9.76 -5.33 -3.21
C ILE A 143 -8.23 -5.34 -3.26
N ASN A 144 -7.59 -6.03 -2.31
CA ASN A 144 -6.14 -6.06 -2.16
C ASN A 144 -5.63 -7.50 -2.02
N PRO A 145 -5.28 -8.11 -3.12
CA PRO A 145 -4.74 -9.46 -3.12
C PRO A 145 -3.36 -9.56 -2.44
N PHE A 146 -2.58 -8.45 -2.37
CA PHE A 146 -1.22 -8.44 -1.82
C PHE A 146 -1.14 -8.36 -0.30
N ALA A 147 -2.17 -7.83 0.36
CA ALA A 147 -2.10 -7.59 1.78
C ALA A 147 -1.93 -8.88 2.59
N LYS A 148 -1.02 -8.87 3.53
CA LYS A 148 -0.93 -9.92 4.53
C LYS A 148 -2.07 -9.75 5.53
N ILE A 149 -3.00 -10.71 5.62
CA ILE A 149 -4.11 -10.67 6.57
C ILE A 149 -3.72 -11.43 7.84
N ILE A 150 -3.79 -10.74 8.99
CA ILE A 150 -3.55 -11.32 10.31
C ILE A 150 -4.85 -11.22 11.11
N LYS A 151 -5.42 -12.38 11.46
CA LYS A 151 -6.63 -12.46 12.29
C LYS A 151 -6.27 -12.16 13.74
N THR A 152 -6.93 -11.17 14.37
CA THR A 152 -6.58 -10.70 15.72
C THR A 152 -7.79 -10.46 16.61
N THR A 153 -7.54 -10.48 17.92
CA THR A 153 -8.42 -9.99 18.96
C THR A 153 -7.68 -8.94 19.75
N LYS A 154 -8.30 -7.77 19.97
CA LYS A 154 -7.68 -6.61 20.63
C LYS A 154 -6.34 -6.22 20.00
N CYS A 155 -6.25 -6.28 18.67
CA CYS A 155 -5.08 -6.00 17.85
C CYS A 155 -3.81 -6.79 18.27
N GLY A 156 -3.97 -7.94 18.93
CA GLY A 156 -2.88 -8.79 19.39
C GLY A 156 -2.15 -9.48 18.24
N ALA A 157 -1.17 -8.80 17.64
CA ALA A 157 -0.33 -9.33 16.58
C ALA A 157 1.14 -9.36 17.03
N PRO A 158 1.95 -10.34 16.57
CA PRO A 158 3.39 -10.33 16.82
C PRO A 158 4.04 -9.11 16.16
N LEU A 159 4.78 -8.30 16.91
CA LEU A 159 5.40 -7.07 16.37
C LEU A 159 6.28 -7.32 15.14
N LYS A 160 6.97 -8.45 15.07
CA LYS A 160 7.76 -8.85 13.90
C LYS A 160 6.96 -9.02 12.61
N GLU A 161 5.63 -9.11 12.73
CA GLU A 161 4.72 -9.27 11.58
C GLU A 161 4.13 -7.95 11.10
N ILE A 162 4.38 -6.86 11.83
CA ILE A 162 3.89 -5.51 11.53
C ILE A 162 4.97 -4.44 11.51
N LEU A 163 6.18 -4.72 12.01
CA LEU A 163 7.31 -3.80 12.04
C LEU A 163 8.52 -4.40 11.30
N ASN A 164 9.34 -3.55 10.71
CA ASN A 164 10.52 -3.90 9.91
C ASN A 164 10.17 -4.84 8.75
N LEU A 165 9.07 -4.55 8.09
CA LEU A 165 8.56 -5.37 7.00
C LEU A 165 9.23 -5.06 5.68
N ASP A 166 9.74 -3.84 5.53
CA ASP A 166 10.32 -3.38 4.27
C ASP A 166 9.38 -3.56 3.07
N ALA A 167 8.07 -3.36 3.29
CA ALA A 167 7.01 -3.69 2.33
C ALA A 167 7.05 -2.81 1.07
N PHE A 168 7.75 -1.67 1.14
CA PHE A 168 8.04 -0.79 0.02
C PHE A 168 9.44 -1.02 -0.58
N SER A 169 10.12 -2.09 -0.20
CA SER A 169 11.36 -2.49 -0.85
C SER A 169 11.06 -3.33 -2.08
N LEU A 170 11.65 -2.95 -3.21
CA LEU A 170 11.57 -3.72 -4.44
C LEU A 170 12.11 -5.16 -4.25
N LYS A 171 13.11 -5.33 -3.39
CA LYS A 171 13.68 -6.64 -3.07
C LYS A 171 12.65 -7.59 -2.43
N ARG A 172 11.80 -7.07 -1.54
CA ARG A 172 10.80 -7.89 -0.85
C ARG A 172 9.71 -8.40 -1.79
N ILE A 173 9.36 -7.65 -2.83
CA ILE A 173 8.39 -8.11 -3.84
C ILE A 173 8.88 -9.43 -4.47
N LEU A 174 10.18 -9.60 -4.65
CA LEU A 174 10.78 -10.82 -5.17
C LEU A 174 10.82 -11.99 -4.17
N GLU A 175 10.89 -11.68 -2.88
CA GLU A 175 11.04 -12.70 -1.82
C GLU A 175 9.70 -13.28 -1.35
N VAL A 176 8.66 -12.45 -1.30
CA VAL A 176 7.41 -12.81 -0.61
C VAL A 176 6.29 -13.21 -1.57
N GLU A 177 6.35 -12.81 -2.84
CA GLU A 177 5.21 -12.91 -3.75
C GLU A 177 5.42 -13.71 -5.06
N PRO A 178 6.32 -14.71 -5.17
CA PRO A 178 6.47 -15.43 -6.43
C PRO A 178 5.21 -16.24 -6.81
N ASP A 179 4.42 -16.71 -5.84
CA ASP A 179 3.26 -17.60 -6.09
C ASP A 179 1.92 -16.84 -6.16
N PHE A 180 1.90 -15.60 -5.70
CA PHE A 180 0.69 -14.78 -5.62
C PHE A 180 0.12 -14.39 -6.99
N LEU A 181 0.98 -14.24 -7.98
CA LEU A 181 0.62 -13.81 -9.33
C LEU A 181 0.04 -14.96 -10.19
N GLU A 182 -0.20 -16.13 -9.64
CA GLU A 182 -0.73 -17.31 -10.36
C GLU A 182 -2.26 -17.46 -10.31
N SER A 183 -2.97 -16.62 -9.55
CA SER A 183 -4.43 -16.69 -9.45
C SER A 183 -5.11 -15.82 -10.50
N ASP A 184 -5.67 -16.43 -11.53
CA ASP A 184 -6.68 -15.83 -12.39
C ASP A 184 -7.95 -15.62 -11.55
N HIS A 185 -8.26 -14.39 -11.24
CA HIS A 185 -9.52 -14.03 -10.57
C HIS A 185 -10.45 -13.37 -11.59
N ASP A 186 -11.46 -14.12 -12.04
CA ASP A 186 -12.65 -13.56 -12.68
C ASP A 186 -13.41 -12.71 -11.63
N HIS A 187 -13.61 -11.44 -11.92
CA HIS A 187 -14.23 -10.50 -11.00
C HIS A 187 -15.65 -10.15 -11.43
N GLU A 188 -16.62 -10.40 -10.54
CA GLU A 188 -17.95 -9.80 -10.60
C GLU A 188 -17.92 -8.40 -9.94
N HIS A 189 -18.62 -7.44 -10.57
CA HIS A 189 -18.49 -5.99 -10.37
C HIS A 189 -19.51 -5.45 -9.39
N ASP A 190 -19.13 -5.26 -8.11
CA ASP A 190 -19.95 -4.53 -7.14
C ASP A 190 -19.15 -3.58 -6.22
N ASP A 191 -17.81 -3.58 -6.31
CA ASP A 191 -16.94 -2.73 -5.49
C ASP A 191 -16.32 -1.63 -6.36
N ASP A 192 -16.23 -0.40 -5.84
CA ASP A 192 -15.64 0.75 -6.55
C ASP A 192 -14.13 0.58 -6.74
N VAL A 193 -13.45 -0.08 -5.79
CA VAL A 193 -12.04 -0.41 -5.84
C VAL A 193 -11.87 -1.89 -6.18
N THR A 194 -11.14 -2.14 -7.25
CA THR A 194 -10.86 -3.49 -7.74
C THR A 194 -9.37 -3.72 -7.98
N SER A 195 -8.99 -4.97 -8.24
CA SER A 195 -7.64 -5.30 -8.68
C SER A 195 -7.67 -6.01 -10.02
N LEU A 196 -6.75 -5.64 -10.93
CA LEU A 196 -6.55 -6.30 -12.22
C LEU A 196 -5.10 -6.77 -12.35
N SER A 197 -4.94 -8.01 -12.82
CA SER A 197 -3.66 -8.67 -13.00
C SER A 197 -3.41 -8.98 -14.47
N PHE A 198 -2.18 -8.75 -14.94
CA PHE A 198 -1.76 -9.02 -16.31
C PHE A 198 -0.48 -9.84 -16.31
N VAL A 199 -0.42 -10.85 -17.16
CA VAL A 199 0.72 -11.74 -17.34
C VAL A 199 1.16 -11.74 -18.80
N SER A 200 2.47 -11.75 -19.05
CA SER A 200 3.05 -11.93 -20.37
C SER A 200 4.25 -12.84 -20.31
N ASP A 201 4.21 -13.92 -21.07
CA ASP A 201 5.35 -14.83 -21.27
C ASP A 201 6.30 -14.31 -22.36
N LYS A 202 5.91 -13.24 -23.06
CA LYS A 202 6.78 -12.53 -23.99
C LYS A 202 7.44 -11.35 -23.28
N PRO A 203 8.72 -11.10 -23.55
CA PRO A 203 9.39 -9.90 -23.05
C PRO A 203 8.67 -8.63 -23.49
N LEU A 204 8.70 -7.61 -22.69
CA LEU A 204 8.16 -6.29 -23.01
C LEU A 204 9.23 -5.43 -23.71
N ASP A 205 8.78 -4.51 -24.53
CA ASP A 205 9.59 -3.41 -25.05
C ASP A 205 9.60 -2.29 -24.00
N MET A 206 10.78 -1.92 -23.53
CA MET A 206 10.94 -0.94 -22.44
C MET A 206 10.40 0.45 -22.83
N GLU A 207 10.66 0.89 -24.06
CA GLU A 207 10.24 2.22 -24.52
C GLU A 207 8.72 2.27 -24.65
N LYS A 208 8.10 1.24 -25.26
CA LYS A 208 6.65 1.14 -25.35
C LYS A 208 5.99 1.13 -23.97
N PHE A 209 6.57 0.36 -23.04
CA PHE A 209 6.05 0.30 -21.66
C PHE A 209 6.14 1.64 -20.94
N GLN A 210 7.28 2.31 -20.98
CA GLN A 210 7.48 3.62 -20.36
C GLN A 210 6.52 4.67 -20.92
N ASN A 211 6.34 4.70 -22.24
CA ASN A 211 5.42 5.63 -22.91
C ASN A 211 3.95 5.36 -22.53
N TRP A 212 3.52 4.10 -22.59
CA TRP A 212 2.17 3.71 -22.20
C TRP A 212 1.89 4.02 -20.74
N PHE A 213 2.78 3.55 -19.86
CA PHE A 213 2.58 3.68 -18.42
C PHE A 213 2.67 5.14 -17.96
N GLY A 214 3.61 5.91 -18.50
CA GLY A 214 3.71 7.34 -18.22
C GLY A 214 2.45 8.11 -18.62
N LYS A 215 1.87 7.81 -19.79
CA LYS A 215 0.59 8.38 -20.22
C LYS A 215 -0.57 7.96 -19.32
N LEU A 216 -0.60 6.69 -18.93
CA LEU A 216 -1.60 6.16 -18.00
C LEU A 216 -1.59 6.93 -16.68
N LEU A 217 -0.41 7.10 -16.07
CA LEU A 217 -0.28 7.85 -14.82
C LEU A 217 -0.69 9.32 -14.96
N GLN A 218 -0.30 9.98 -16.05
CA GLN A 218 -0.68 11.38 -16.28
C GLN A 218 -2.19 11.58 -16.42
N THR A 219 -2.90 10.60 -16.98
CA THR A 219 -4.34 10.75 -17.30
C THR A 219 -5.26 10.09 -16.28
N LYS A 220 -4.80 9.04 -15.61
CA LYS A 220 -5.60 8.17 -14.73
C LYS A 220 -4.92 7.85 -13.40
N GLY A 221 -3.77 8.42 -13.12
CA GLY A 221 -2.98 8.07 -11.95
C GLY A 221 -3.68 8.32 -10.60
N GLN A 222 -4.69 9.20 -10.55
CA GLN A 222 -5.49 9.42 -9.34
C GLN A 222 -6.41 8.23 -9.01
N ASP A 223 -6.87 7.51 -10.02
CA ASP A 223 -7.72 6.33 -9.84
C ASP A 223 -6.89 5.05 -9.59
N ILE A 224 -5.59 5.07 -9.89
CA ILE A 224 -4.66 3.96 -9.65
C ILE A 224 -4.05 4.15 -8.26
N MET A 225 -4.53 3.38 -7.28
CA MET A 225 -4.09 3.50 -5.89
C MET A 225 -2.75 2.80 -5.67
N ARG A 226 -2.60 1.61 -6.24
CA ARG A 226 -1.40 0.81 -6.07
C ARG A 226 -1.06 0.01 -7.32
N THR A 227 0.22 -0.13 -7.57
CA THR A 227 0.73 -0.97 -8.66
C THR A 227 1.93 -1.74 -8.17
N LYS A 228 1.98 -3.04 -8.47
CA LYS A 228 3.15 -3.89 -8.22
C LYS A 228 3.40 -4.79 -9.43
N GLY A 229 4.66 -5.06 -9.73
CA GLY A 229 4.99 -5.96 -10.82
C GLY A 229 6.45 -6.39 -10.87
N ILE A 230 6.66 -7.45 -11.64
CA ILE A 230 7.97 -7.94 -12.06
C ILE A 230 7.91 -8.00 -13.58
N LEU A 231 8.83 -7.34 -14.25
CA LEU A 231 8.79 -7.16 -15.69
C LEU A 231 10.06 -7.76 -16.33
N ASP A 232 9.86 -8.46 -17.44
CA ASP A 232 10.90 -8.95 -18.35
C ASP A 232 10.98 -8.02 -19.54
N PHE A 233 12.09 -7.35 -19.74
CA PHE A 233 12.31 -6.47 -20.88
C PHE A 233 13.24 -7.12 -21.92
N LYS A 234 12.91 -6.97 -23.19
CA LYS A 234 13.70 -7.48 -24.31
C LYS A 234 15.13 -6.93 -24.28
N GLY A 235 16.10 -7.83 -24.26
CA GLY A 235 17.52 -7.48 -24.24
C GLY A 235 18.10 -7.30 -22.84
N GLU A 236 17.27 -7.30 -21.80
CA GLU A 236 17.74 -7.20 -20.40
C GLU A 236 17.88 -8.60 -19.79
N ASN A 237 18.90 -8.73 -18.91
CA ASN A 237 19.13 -9.97 -18.19
C ASN A 237 18.56 -9.95 -16.77
N ASP A 238 18.27 -8.78 -16.26
CA ASP A 238 17.76 -8.58 -14.92
C ASP A 238 16.23 -8.50 -14.92
N ARG A 239 15.63 -8.88 -13.80
CA ARG A 239 14.23 -8.64 -13.52
C ARG A 239 14.04 -7.18 -13.16
N TYR A 240 13.09 -6.52 -13.75
CA TYR A 240 12.69 -5.19 -13.31
C TYR A 240 11.54 -5.32 -12.33
N VAL A 241 11.76 -4.87 -11.11
CA VAL A 241 10.71 -4.80 -10.10
C VAL A 241 10.13 -3.40 -10.11
N PHE A 242 8.81 -3.36 -10.00
CA PHE A 242 8.01 -2.18 -10.22
C PHE A 242 6.97 -2.05 -9.11
N GLN A 243 6.89 -0.87 -8.50
CA GLN A 243 5.86 -0.56 -7.54
C GLN A 243 5.42 0.89 -7.64
N GLY A 244 4.16 1.14 -7.29
CA GLY A 244 3.59 2.46 -7.29
C GLY A 244 2.57 2.68 -6.18
N VAL A 245 2.52 3.92 -5.72
CA VAL A 245 1.49 4.47 -4.83
C VAL A 245 0.95 5.72 -5.50
N HIS A 246 -0.24 5.65 -6.04
CA HIS A 246 -0.79 6.67 -6.94
C HIS A 246 0.17 7.01 -8.09
N MET A 247 0.47 8.29 -8.26
CA MET A 247 1.34 8.79 -9.32
C MET A 247 2.84 8.62 -9.04
N LEU A 248 3.21 8.12 -7.85
CA LEU A 248 4.59 7.89 -7.47
C LEU A 248 4.99 6.46 -7.80
N MET A 249 6.08 6.36 -8.53
CA MET A 249 6.57 5.09 -9.07
C MET A 249 8.03 4.89 -8.71
N ASP A 250 8.36 3.67 -8.36
CA ASP A 250 9.73 3.19 -8.23
C ASP A 250 9.91 1.93 -9.09
N ALA A 251 10.98 1.89 -9.86
CA ALA A 251 11.30 0.77 -10.73
C ALA A 251 12.81 0.61 -10.82
N SER A 252 13.29 -0.60 -10.58
CA SER A 252 14.73 -0.88 -10.62
C SER A 252 15.03 -2.30 -11.08
N PRO A 253 16.17 -2.52 -11.77
CA PRO A 253 16.66 -3.86 -12.01
C PRO A 253 17.06 -4.52 -10.70
N MET A 254 16.56 -5.71 -10.43
CA MET A 254 16.71 -6.43 -9.16
C MET A 254 17.27 -7.84 -9.36
N GLY A 255 18.43 -7.91 -10.02
CA GLY A 255 19.17 -9.13 -10.25
C GLY A 255 18.57 -10.05 -11.30
N LYS A 256 19.32 -11.07 -11.66
CA LYS A 256 19.00 -11.99 -12.76
C LYS A 256 17.74 -12.82 -12.49
N TRP A 257 17.11 -13.25 -13.55
CA TRP A 257 16.06 -14.25 -13.50
C TRP A 257 16.63 -15.58 -12.96
N PRO A 258 15.86 -16.31 -12.12
CA PRO A 258 16.28 -17.64 -11.67
C PRO A 258 16.42 -18.59 -12.87
N GLU A 259 17.50 -19.37 -12.91
CA GLU A 259 17.81 -20.27 -14.03
C GLU A 259 16.72 -21.36 -14.26
N ASN A 260 15.95 -21.68 -13.23
CA ASN A 260 14.92 -22.73 -13.26
C ASN A 260 13.49 -22.21 -13.41
N LYS A 261 13.31 -20.91 -13.65
CA LYS A 261 11.96 -20.29 -13.89
C LYS A 261 11.92 -19.65 -15.26
N GLU A 262 10.83 -19.87 -15.97
CA GLU A 262 10.53 -19.15 -17.20
C GLU A 262 10.36 -17.67 -16.90
N ARG A 263 10.88 -16.82 -17.77
CA ARG A 263 10.73 -15.38 -17.65
C ARG A 263 9.31 -15.00 -17.98
N SER A 264 8.67 -14.22 -17.15
CA SER A 264 7.33 -13.70 -17.40
C SER A 264 7.14 -12.34 -16.75
N SER A 265 6.56 -11.41 -17.49
CA SER A 265 6.14 -10.13 -16.91
C SER A 265 4.80 -10.31 -16.22
N ARG A 266 4.69 -9.75 -15.03
CA ARG A 266 3.46 -9.76 -14.23
C ARG A 266 3.25 -8.38 -13.64
N LEU A 267 2.06 -7.82 -13.82
CA LEU A 267 1.73 -6.46 -13.38
C LEU A 267 0.33 -6.46 -12.80
N VAL A 268 0.18 -5.90 -11.61
CA VAL A 268 -1.11 -5.80 -10.93
C VAL A 268 -1.40 -4.35 -10.58
N PHE A 269 -2.62 -3.94 -10.84
CA PHE A 269 -3.17 -2.66 -10.47
C PHE A 269 -4.24 -2.84 -9.39
N ILE A 270 -4.29 -1.94 -8.44
CA ILE A 270 -5.40 -1.77 -7.50
C ILE A 270 -5.89 -0.34 -7.66
N GLY A 271 -7.19 -0.14 -7.84
CA GLY A 271 -7.74 1.19 -8.04
C GLY A 271 -9.21 1.18 -8.45
N ARG A 272 -9.70 2.38 -8.79
CA ARG A 272 -11.07 2.61 -9.24
C ARG A 272 -11.14 2.62 -10.77
N ASN A 273 -12.31 2.24 -11.29
CA ASN A 273 -12.59 2.35 -12.73
C ASN A 273 -11.56 1.66 -13.65
N LEU A 274 -10.79 0.71 -13.15
CA LEU A 274 -9.66 0.08 -13.87
C LEU A 274 -10.07 -0.47 -15.22
N GLU A 275 -11.29 -0.99 -15.34
CA GLU A 275 -11.82 -1.57 -16.58
C GLU A 275 -12.00 -0.58 -17.71
N THR A 276 -12.26 0.69 -17.35
CA THR A 276 -12.43 1.76 -18.33
C THR A 276 -11.11 2.28 -18.89
N MET A 277 -9.97 1.82 -18.34
CA MET A 277 -8.63 2.34 -18.65
C MET A 277 -7.94 1.63 -19.81
N ASN A 278 -8.55 0.60 -20.39
CA ASN A 278 -7.95 -0.24 -21.43
C ASN A 278 -6.56 -0.77 -21.04
N LEU A 279 -6.42 -1.19 -19.77
CA LEU A 279 -5.12 -1.61 -19.21
C LEU A 279 -4.59 -2.85 -19.93
N LYS A 280 -5.47 -3.80 -20.26
CA LYS A 280 -5.10 -5.03 -20.96
C LYS A 280 -4.52 -4.76 -22.35
N GLU A 281 -5.22 -3.97 -23.15
CA GLU A 281 -4.79 -3.59 -24.50
C GLU A 281 -3.48 -2.81 -24.45
N GLY A 282 -3.34 -1.90 -23.48
CA GLY A 282 -2.12 -1.13 -23.30
C GLY A 282 -0.92 -2.00 -22.91
N PHE A 283 -1.11 -2.93 -21.97
CA PHE A 283 -0.07 -3.88 -21.57
C PHE A 283 0.31 -4.84 -22.72
N GLU A 284 -0.67 -5.38 -23.44
CA GLU A 284 -0.45 -6.25 -24.59
C GLU A 284 0.32 -5.54 -25.71
N ALA A 285 0.05 -4.26 -25.96
CA ALA A 285 0.76 -3.45 -26.96
C ALA A 285 2.25 -3.22 -26.62
N CYS A 286 2.62 -3.39 -25.34
CA CYS A 286 4.00 -3.28 -24.89
C CYS A 286 4.85 -4.53 -25.18
N LYS A 287 4.24 -5.64 -25.61
CA LYS A 287 4.98 -6.86 -25.93
C LYS A 287 5.95 -6.60 -27.08
N SER A 288 7.14 -7.15 -26.96
CA SER A 288 8.14 -7.11 -28.04
C SER A 288 7.72 -8.06 -29.19
N GLU A 289 8.04 -7.67 -30.38
CA GLU A 289 7.87 -8.52 -31.57
C GLU A 289 8.77 -9.75 -31.56
#